data_d00c121ade4f670199a2ed5b4225831a
#
_entry.id   d00c121ade4f670199a2ed5b4225831a
#
_cell.length_a   1.000
_cell.length_b   1.000
_cell.length_c   1.000
_cell.angle_alpha   90.00
_cell.angle_beta   90.00
_cell.angle_gamma   90.00
#
_symmetry.space_group_name_H-M   'P 1'
#
loop_
_entity.id
_entity.type
_entity.pdbx_description
1 polymer ?
#
loop_
_entity_poly.entity_id
_entity_poly.type
_entity_poly.pdbx_seq_one_letter_code
_entity_poly.pdbx_strand_id
1 'polypeptide(L)'
;MTSFDTNLLLYSLNKDCVEYEPARAFFAALPTRPAAVAVCELVLLELYVLLRNPAVVRKPLASAEAVGLVQTFRRHPTWRLIDYPGDASAVMDAVWQRASDPAIGRRVVFDTRLALTLRHPG
;
A
#
# COMPACT_ATOMS: atom_id res chain seq x y z
N MET A 1 -10.53 -4.52 -11.07
CA MET A 1 -9.29 -4.85 -10.38
C MET A 1 -9.36 -4.31 -8.96
N THR A 2 -9.05 -5.12 -7.97
CA THR A 2 -9.07 -4.72 -6.56
C THR A 2 -7.66 -4.28 -6.14
N SER A 3 -7.58 -3.19 -5.39
CA SER A 3 -6.35 -2.71 -4.78
C SER A 3 -6.64 -2.26 -3.35
N PHE A 4 -5.58 -1.99 -2.59
CA PHE A 4 -5.70 -1.62 -1.18
C PHE A 4 -4.55 -0.68 -0.78
N ASP A 5 -4.74 0.04 0.32
CA ASP A 5 -3.72 0.93 0.86
C ASP A 5 -2.79 0.21 1.84
N THR A 6 -1.76 0.93 2.29
CA THR A 6 -0.77 0.43 3.23
C THR A 6 -1.39 0.05 4.58
N ASN A 7 -2.35 0.84 5.07
CA ASN A 7 -2.94 0.61 6.39
C ASN A 7 -3.69 -0.71 6.44
N LEU A 8 -4.38 -1.08 5.38
CA LEU A 8 -5.12 -2.35 5.33
C LEU A 8 -4.18 -3.55 5.42
N LEU A 9 -3.03 -3.50 4.70
CA LEU A 9 -1.99 -4.51 4.84
C LEU A 9 -1.44 -4.55 6.26
N LEU A 10 -1.13 -3.38 6.83
CA LEU A 10 -0.59 -3.29 8.18
C LEU A 10 -1.56 -3.90 9.20
N TYR A 11 -2.84 -3.59 9.11
CA TYR A 11 -3.85 -4.14 10.02
C TYR A 11 -3.92 -5.67 9.94
N SER A 12 -3.79 -6.22 8.75
CA SER A 12 -3.81 -7.69 8.55
C SER A 12 -2.61 -8.40 9.16
N LEU A 13 -1.56 -7.66 9.52
CA LEU A 13 -0.31 -8.19 10.07
C LEU A 13 -0.15 -7.86 11.57
N ASN A 14 -0.92 -6.92 12.09
CA ASN A 14 -0.79 -6.44 13.46
C ASN A 14 -1.90 -7.03 14.35
N LYS A 15 -1.59 -8.12 15.04
CA LYS A 15 -2.53 -8.83 15.92
C LYS A 15 -3.03 -7.99 17.09
N ASP A 16 -2.33 -6.92 17.43
CA ASP A 16 -2.65 -6.07 18.58
C ASP A 16 -3.68 -4.99 18.25
N CYS A 17 -4.09 -4.83 16.99
CA CYS A 17 -5.06 -3.81 16.60
C CYS A 17 -6.47 -4.39 16.42
N VAL A 18 -7.50 -3.54 16.63
CA VAL A 18 -8.90 -3.94 16.51
C VAL A 18 -9.30 -4.27 15.07
N GLU A 19 -8.58 -3.72 14.09
CA GLU A 19 -8.81 -3.91 12.67
C GLU A 19 -8.22 -5.22 12.13
N TYR A 20 -7.50 -5.98 12.96
CA TYR A 20 -6.77 -7.18 12.53
C TYR A 20 -7.69 -8.23 11.90
N GLU A 21 -8.74 -8.63 12.59
CA GLU A 21 -9.65 -9.66 12.08
C GLU A 21 -10.44 -9.21 10.84
N PRO A 22 -11.03 -8.00 10.80
CA PRO A 22 -11.65 -7.51 9.57
C PRO A 22 -10.70 -7.42 8.38
N ALA A 23 -9.46 -6.98 8.60
CA ALA A 23 -8.46 -6.90 7.55
C ALA A 23 -8.08 -8.29 7.02
N ARG A 24 -7.89 -9.26 7.90
CA ARG A 24 -7.63 -10.64 7.49
C ARG A 24 -8.77 -11.21 6.67
N ALA A 25 -10.01 -10.97 7.09
CA ALA A 25 -11.18 -11.41 6.36
C ALA A 25 -11.25 -10.80 4.96
N PHE A 26 -10.89 -9.52 4.84
CA PHE A 26 -10.81 -8.84 3.54
C PHE A 26 -9.82 -9.54 2.61
N PHE A 27 -8.59 -9.81 3.08
CA PHE A 27 -7.58 -10.47 2.23
C PHE A 27 -7.95 -11.90 1.89
N ALA A 28 -8.58 -12.63 2.82
CA ALA A 28 -9.04 -13.99 2.57
C ALA A 28 -10.14 -14.06 1.50
N ALA A 29 -10.94 -13.00 1.37
CA ALA A 29 -12.04 -12.91 0.40
C ALA A 29 -11.61 -12.39 -0.97
N LEU A 30 -10.34 -12.01 -1.16
CA LEU A 30 -9.86 -11.48 -2.42
C LEU A 30 -9.92 -12.53 -3.54
N PRO A 31 -10.21 -12.10 -4.79
CA PRO A 31 -10.18 -13.01 -5.92
C PRO A 31 -8.81 -13.64 -6.10
N THR A 32 -8.77 -14.91 -6.50
CA THR A 32 -7.53 -15.66 -6.72
C THR A 32 -7.14 -15.74 -8.20
N ARG A 33 -7.98 -15.25 -9.10
CA ARG A 33 -7.65 -15.23 -10.53
C ARG A 33 -6.48 -14.28 -10.80
N PRO A 34 -5.61 -14.58 -11.78
CA PRO A 34 -4.45 -13.73 -12.08
C PRO A 34 -4.84 -12.28 -12.38
N ALA A 35 -4.07 -11.35 -11.83
CA ALA A 35 -4.22 -9.90 -12.03
C ALA A 35 -5.57 -9.30 -11.58
N ALA A 36 -6.39 -10.04 -10.82
CA ALA A 36 -7.62 -9.49 -10.24
C ALA A 36 -7.33 -8.54 -9.07
N VAL A 37 -6.16 -8.69 -8.43
CA VAL A 37 -5.69 -7.86 -7.32
C VAL A 37 -4.38 -7.21 -7.73
N ALA A 38 -4.21 -5.94 -7.38
CA ALA A 38 -2.99 -5.19 -7.64
C ALA A 38 -2.41 -4.64 -6.33
N VAL A 39 -1.10 -4.68 -6.22
CA VAL A 39 -0.35 -4.01 -5.14
C VAL A 39 0.63 -3.02 -5.76
N CYS A 40 0.74 -1.85 -5.14
CA CYS A 40 1.63 -0.79 -5.61
C CYS A 40 2.96 -0.86 -4.86
N GLU A 41 4.08 -0.67 -5.56
CA GLU A 41 5.41 -0.59 -4.93
C GLU A 41 5.45 0.47 -3.82
N LEU A 42 4.77 1.59 -4.01
CA LEU A 42 4.69 2.65 -3.00
C LEU A 42 4.07 2.14 -1.69
N VAL A 43 3.03 1.32 -1.77
CA VAL A 43 2.40 0.69 -0.60
C VAL A 43 3.39 -0.19 0.14
N LEU A 44 4.19 -0.96 -0.58
CA LEU A 44 5.18 -1.86 0.02
C LEU A 44 6.33 -1.10 0.68
N LEU A 45 6.75 0.03 0.10
CA LEU A 45 7.75 0.90 0.71
C LEU A 45 7.25 1.45 2.05
N GLU A 46 6.02 1.94 2.08
CA GLU A 46 5.42 2.45 3.32
C GLU A 46 5.25 1.34 4.35
N LEU A 47 4.81 0.15 3.93
CA LEU A 47 4.65 -0.99 4.81
C LEU A 47 5.96 -1.35 5.51
N TYR A 48 7.08 -1.38 4.78
CA TYR A 48 8.39 -1.64 5.35
C TYR A 48 8.70 -0.67 6.49
N VAL A 49 8.49 0.62 6.27
CA VAL A 49 8.78 1.65 7.28
C VAL A 49 7.89 1.47 8.52
N LEU A 50 6.61 1.20 8.31
CA LEU A 50 5.66 1.04 9.42
C LEU A 50 5.92 -0.22 10.25
N LEU A 51 6.30 -1.32 9.62
CA LEU A 51 6.61 -2.57 10.33
C LEU A 51 7.82 -2.46 11.24
N ARG A 52 8.70 -1.49 10.99
CA ARG A 52 9.89 -1.24 11.79
C ARG A 52 9.73 -0.07 12.78
N ASN A 53 8.56 0.53 12.85
CA ASN A 53 8.33 1.69 13.68
C ASN A 53 7.70 1.28 15.02
N PRO A 54 8.40 1.46 16.16
CA PRO A 54 7.89 1.10 17.48
C PRO A 54 6.68 1.94 17.93
N ALA A 55 6.45 3.09 17.30
CA ALA A 55 5.25 3.89 17.56
C ALA A 55 4.00 3.31 16.88
N VAL A 56 4.17 2.39 15.93
CA VAL A 56 3.08 1.82 15.13
C VAL A 56 2.80 0.38 15.54
N VAL A 57 3.84 -0.42 15.73
CA VAL A 57 3.73 -1.83 16.09
C VAL A 57 4.41 -2.10 17.42
N ARG A 58 3.81 -2.96 18.23
CA ARG A 58 4.31 -3.26 19.57
C ARG A 58 5.69 -3.91 19.55
N LYS A 59 5.91 -4.80 18.58
CA LYS A 59 7.18 -5.49 18.37
C LYS A 59 7.69 -5.23 16.97
N PRO A 60 8.47 -4.16 16.75
CA PRO A 60 9.01 -3.86 15.42
C PRO A 60 9.82 -5.02 14.86
N LEU A 61 9.69 -5.24 13.56
CA LEU A 61 10.46 -6.29 12.89
C LEU A 61 11.90 -5.86 12.67
N ALA A 62 12.82 -6.82 12.72
CA ALA A 62 14.16 -6.62 12.23
C ALA A 62 14.14 -6.38 10.71
N SER A 63 15.20 -5.72 10.19
CA SER A 63 15.24 -5.36 8.77
C SER A 63 15.06 -6.56 7.84
N ALA A 64 15.73 -7.65 8.10
CA ALA A 64 15.62 -8.87 7.27
C ALA A 64 14.22 -9.47 7.30
N GLU A 65 13.57 -9.48 8.47
CA GLU A 65 12.20 -9.97 8.61
C GLU A 65 11.21 -9.10 7.84
N ALA A 66 11.35 -7.78 7.95
CA ALA A 66 10.49 -6.83 7.24
C ALA A 66 10.65 -6.95 5.73
N VAL A 67 11.89 -7.08 5.24
CA VAL A 67 12.16 -7.30 3.81
C VAL A 67 11.54 -8.61 3.33
N GLY A 68 11.70 -9.70 4.08
CA GLY A 68 11.11 -10.98 3.74
C GLY A 68 9.60 -10.91 3.59
N LEU A 69 8.94 -10.23 4.52
CA LEU A 69 7.49 -10.09 4.50
C LEU A 69 7.02 -9.24 3.31
N VAL A 70 7.68 -8.12 3.07
CA VAL A 70 7.39 -7.25 1.91
C VAL A 70 7.57 -8.02 0.60
N GLN A 71 8.65 -8.80 0.47
CA GLN A 71 8.91 -9.59 -0.73
C GLN A 71 7.85 -10.69 -0.95
N THR A 72 7.26 -11.22 0.12
CA THR A 72 6.17 -12.18 0.01
C THR A 72 4.96 -11.56 -0.71
N PHE A 73 4.61 -10.33 -0.37
CA PHE A 73 3.53 -9.61 -1.07
C PHE A 73 3.93 -9.21 -2.48
N ARG A 74 5.16 -8.71 -2.65
CA ARG A 74 5.67 -8.25 -3.94
C ARG A 74 5.71 -9.39 -4.97
N ARG A 75 6.01 -10.59 -4.52
CA ARG A 75 6.13 -11.80 -5.36
C ARG A 75 4.89 -12.68 -5.30
N HIS A 76 3.77 -12.13 -4.87
CA HIS A 76 2.52 -12.89 -4.79
C HIS A 76 2.17 -13.48 -6.16
N PRO A 77 1.85 -14.79 -6.25
CA PRO A 77 1.72 -15.48 -7.53
C PRO A 77 0.60 -14.98 -8.44
N THR A 78 -0.44 -14.37 -7.87
CA THR A 78 -1.60 -13.91 -8.65
C THR A 78 -1.83 -12.41 -8.61
N TRP A 79 -1.11 -11.68 -7.75
CA TRP A 79 -1.25 -10.23 -7.66
C TRP A 79 -0.39 -9.54 -8.73
N ARG A 80 -0.94 -8.49 -9.32
CA ARG A 80 -0.20 -7.63 -10.23
C ARG A 80 0.58 -6.58 -9.44
N LEU A 81 1.88 -6.53 -9.64
CA LEU A 81 2.72 -5.48 -9.06
C LEU A 81 2.66 -4.26 -9.97
N ILE A 82 2.30 -3.12 -9.38
CA ILE A 82 2.25 -1.83 -10.08
C ILE A 82 3.38 -0.95 -9.55
N ASP A 83 4.19 -0.45 -10.46
CA ASP A 83 5.23 0.51 -10.17
C ASP A 83 4.78 1.92 -10.62
N TYR A 84 5.70 2.78 -10.94
CA TYR A 84 5.36 4.09 -11.47
C TYR A 84 4.69 3.97 -12.83
N PRO A 85 3.64 4.76 -13.09
CA PRO A 85 3.03 4.77 -14.42
C PRO A 85 4.02 5.31 -15.46
N GLY A 86 3.82 4.96 -16.73
CA GLY A 86 4.67 5.45 -17.81
C GLY A 86 4.74 6.97 -17.93
N ASP A 87 3.71 7.67 -17.44
CA ASP A 87 3.69 9.13 -17.33
C ASP A 87 3.73 9.56 -15.86
N ALA A 88 4.84 9.29 -15.19
CA ALA A 88 5.04 9.64 -13.78
C ALA A 88 4.99 11.17 -13.55
N SER A 89 5.45 11.96 -14.53
CA SER A 89 5.40 13.42 -14.45
C SER A 89 3.97 13.95 -14.37
N ALA A 90 3.08 13.43 -15.21
CA ALA A 90 1.67 13.85 -15.18
C ALA A 90 0.98 13.46 -13.87
N VAL A 91 1.31 12.29 -13.31
CA VAL A 91 0.80 11.88 -12.01
C VAL A 91 1.25 12.86 -10.92
N MET A 92 2.52 13.22 -10.91
CA MET A 92 3.06 14.16 -9.92
C MET A 92 2.49 15.58 -10.10
N ASP A 93 2.29 16.04 -11.33
CA ASP A 93 1.64 17.32 -11.59
C ASP A 93 0.22 17.33 -11.01
N ALA A 94 -0.53 16.27 -11.21
CA ALA A 94 -1.88 16.15 -10.65
C ALA A 94 -1.86 16.10 -9.12
N VAL A 95 -0.87 15.45 -8.50
CA VAL A 95 -0.70 15.43 -7.04
C VAL A 95 -0.47 16.84 -6.51
N TRP A 96 0.45 17.60 -7.13
CA TRP A 96 0.77 18.95 -6.67
C TRP A 96 -0.37 19.92 -6.90
N GLN A 97 -1.10 19.77 -8.00
CA GLN A 97 -2.29 20.57 -8.25
C GLN A 97 -3.34 20.37 -7.16
N ARG A 98 -3.58 19.13 -6.76
CA ARG A 98 -4.52 18.83 -5.67
C ARG A 98 -3.98 19.34 -4.32
N ALA A 99 -2.70 19.21 -4.08
CA ALA A 99 -2.06 19.67 -2.84
C ALA A 99 -2.13 21.19 -2.66
N SER A 100 -2.32 21.95 -3.73
CA SER A 100 -2.47 23.40 -3.67
C SER A 100 -3.83 23.85 -3.10
N ASP A 101 -4.81 22.95 -2.98
CA ASP A 101 -6.10 23.24 -2.37
C ASP A 101 -5.95 23.34 -0.86
N PRO A 102 -6.23 24.52 -0.24
CA PRO A 102 -6.07 24.69 1.20
C PRO A 102 -7.02 23.84 2.04
N ALA A 103 -8.06 23.27 1.45
CA ALA A 103 -8.97 22.35 2.14
C ALA A 103 -8.38 20.94 2.28
N ILE A 104 -7.28 20.62 1.58
CA ILE A 104 -6.65 19.30 1.59
C ILE A 104 -5.61 19.23 2.71
N GLY A 105 -5.73 18.22 3.59
CA GLY A 105 -4.74 17.97 4.62
C GLY A 105 -3.40 17.52 4.03
N ARG A 106 -2.31 17.89 4.70
CA ARG A 106 -0.94 17.64 4.20
C ARG A 106 -0.62 16.17 3.88
N ARG A 107 -1.27 15.21 4.54
CA ARG A 107 -1.04 13.77 4.32
C ARG A 107 -1.80 13.21 3.12
N VAL A 108 -2.83 13.90 2.66
CA VAL A 108 -3.66 13.46 1.53
C VAL A 108 -2.85 13.43 0.22
N VAL A 109 -1.73 14.14 0.17
CA VAL A 109 -0.81 14.13 -0.97
C VAL A 109 -0.34 12.70 -1.29
N PHE A 110 0.01 11.91 -0.28
CA PHE A 110 0.44 10.53 -0.49
C PHE A 110 -0.71 9.66 -0.99
N ASP A 111 -1.89 9.80 -0.42
CA ASP A 111 -3.07 9.05 -0.85
C ASP A 111 -3.46 9.39 -2.29
N THR A 112 -3.36 10.66 -2.66
CA THR A 112 -3.63 11.13 -4.01
C THR A 112 -2.65 10.51 -5.00
N ARG A 113 -1.35 10.47 -4.68
CA ARG A 113 -0.34 9.85 -5.51
C ARG A 113 -0.64 8.36 -5.72
N LEU A 114 -0.98 7.65 -4.65
CA LEU A 114 -1.33 6.23 -4.72
C LEU A 114 -2.55 6.01 -5.64
N ALA A 115 -3.61 6.77 -5.44
CA ALA A 115 -4.83 6.65 -6.24
C ALA A 115 -4.56 6.91 -7.72
N LEU A 116 -3.78 7.96 -8.03
CA LEU A 116 -3.46 8.30 -9.42
C LEU A 116 -2.51 7.27 -10.04
N THR A 117 -1.58 6.72 -9.28
CA THR A 117 -0.68 5.66 -9.74
C THR A 117 -1.48 4.40 -10.11
N LEU A 118 -2.45 4.03 -9.30
CA LEU A 118 -3.30 2.86 -9.56
C LEU A 118 -4.23 3.04 -10.76
N ARG A 119 -4.56 4.28 -11.13
CA ARG A 119 -5.38 4.59 -12.32
C ARG A 119 -4.59 4.56 -13.63
N HIS A 120 -3.28 4.54 -13.57
CA HIS A 120 -2.39 4.49 -14.72
C HIS A 120 -1.77 3.10 -14.80
N PRO A 121 -2.41 2.11 -15.40
CA PRO A 121 -1.81 0.79 -15.59
C PRO A 121 -0.65 0.92 -16.57
N GLY A 122 0.55 0.84 -16.05
CA GLY A 122 1.77 0.96 -16.84
C GLY A 122 2.49 -0.34 -16.97
#